data_38fc5278842d2816d0c3b4f030b2b956
#
_entry.id   38fc5278842d2816d0c3b4f030b2b956
#
_cell.length_a   1.000
_cell.length_b   1.000
_cell.length_c   1.000
_cell.angle_alpha   90.00
_cell.angle_beta   90.00
_cell.angle_gamma   90.00
#
_symmetry.space_group_name_H-M   'P 1'
#
loop_
_entity.id
_entity.type
_entity.pdbx_description
1 polymer ?
#
loop_
_entity_poly.entity_id
_entity_poly.type
_entity_poly.pdbx_seq_one_letter_code
_entity_poly.pdbx_strand_id
1 'polypeptide(L)'
;MAFEGLSDKLGNVFKKLRSHGKLTEADVKEAMREVRMALLEADVSYKVVKDFVAKVSARAVGEEVLNSLTPAQQVVKIVNEELCALMGNNNARINFPSKPPCVIMFCGLQGSGKTTHAAKLAKMLKKEGHYPLLVSCDIYRPAAIHQLQVVGERAGVKVFEMGQISPMIIAKEAMKFAKDHGHDVVILDTAGRLHIDLELMGELKQLKELTHPDEIMLVVDAMTGQDAVNVAKAFDDALGIDSVLMSKLDSDTRGGAALSVLAVTGKPIKYVGMGEKLDDFEPFHPERMASRILGMGDVLTLIEKAESTVNEKDARKLAQKLEENKFDMNDLLDQLRQIQKMGSLKSIIGMLPGVGDKMKDVDLDDRQFVRIEAMITSMTKAERAKPSIINPSRKRRIAAGSGTKVEEINRLLKQFEQMQKMMKQFGSKGGKLGRRARKQLAGMNLEQLQNSIPGNIPGVPPGLMPKK
;
A
#
# COMPACT_ATOMS: atom_id res chain seq x y z
N MET A 1 -4.53 3.96 -8.98
CA MET A 1 -4.51 3.54 -7.55
C MET A 1 -5.39 2.30 -7.40
N ALA A 2 -5.10 1.44 -6.40
CA ALA A 2 -5.95 0.30 -6.12
C ALA A 2 -7.42 0.71 -5.94
N PHE A 3 -8.34 -0.02 -6.57
CA PHE A 3 -9.79 0.17 -6.49
C PHE A 3 -10.33 1.52 -6.99
N GLU A 4 -9.55 2.35 -7.68
CA GLU A 4 -9.94 3.71 -8.07
C GLU A 4 -11.26 3.74 -8.84
N GLY A 5 -11.42 2.86 -9.84
CA GLY A 5 -12.64 2.77 -10.64
C GLY A 5 -13.88 2.39 -9.83
N LEU A 6 -13.73 1.43 -8.91
CA LEU A 6 -14.82 1.00 -8.03
C LEU A 6 -15.14 2.07 -6.98
N SER A 7 -14.12 2.68 -6.39
CA SER A 7 -14.27 3.74 -5.39
C SER A 7 -15.04 4.95 -5.94
N ASP A 8 -14.74 5.36 -7.17
CA ASP A 8 -15.43 6.49 -7.82
C ASP A 8 -16.92 6.21 -8.00
N LYS A 9 -17.25 5.01 -8.48
CA LYS A 9 -18.65 4.61 -8.71
C LYS A 9 -19.42 4.55 -7.40
N LEU A 10 -18.89 3.84 -6.41
CA LEU A 10 -19.54 3.73 -5.09
C LEU A 10 -19.61 5.08 -4.38
N GLY A 11 -18.56 5.91 -4.46
CA GLY A 11 -18.55 7.26 -3.93
C GLY A 11 -19.68 8.12 -4.48
N ASN A 12 -19.96 8.03 -5.79
CA ASN A 12 -21.07 8.76 -6.42
C ASN A 12 -22.43 8.26 -5.93
N VAL A 13 -22.63 6.95 -5.80
CA VAL A 13 -23.86 6.37 -5.24
C VAL A 13 -24.13 6.89 -3.83
N PHE A 14 -23.10 6.87 -2.97
CA PHE A 14 -23.26 7.32 -1.59
C PHE A 14 -23.35 8.84 -1.45
N LYS A 15 -22.77 9.64 -2.38
CA LYS A 15 -23.01 11.08 -2.43
C LYS A 15 -24.46 11.39 -2.72
N LYS A 16 -25.08 10.70 -3.69
CA LYS A 16 -26.52 10.83 -3.98
C LYS A 16 -27.35 10.46 -2.75
N LEU A 17 -27.05 9.32 -2.12
CA LEU A 17 -27.80 8.84 -0.96
C LEU A 17 -27.74 9.84 0.22
N ARG A 18 -26.58 10.47 0.45
CA ARG A 18 -26.40 11.50 1.50
C ARG A 18 -27.15 12.80 1.21
N SER A 19 -27.49 13.10 -0.05
CA SER A 19 -28.25 14.30 -0.40
C SER A 19 -29.74 14.19 -0.04
N HIS A 20 -30.25 12.98 0.23
CA HIS A 20 -31.61 12.74 0.71
C HIS A 20 -31.65 12.87 2.23
N GLY A 21 -32.41 13.82 2.75
CA GLY A 21 -32.51 14.08 4.19
C GLY A 21 -33.19 12.92 4.98
N LYS A 22 -34.19 12.28 4.36
CA LYS A 22 -34.84 11.04 4.84
C LYS A 22 -34.68 9.99 3.76
N LEU A 23 -34.38 8.76 4.14
CA LEU A 23 -34.31 7.64 3.21
C LEU A 23 -35.58 6.82 3.28
N THR A 24 -36.11 6.45 2.11
CA THR A 24 -37.18 5.48 1.96
C THR A 24 -36.58 4.12 1.55
N GLU A 25 -37.36 3.07 1.69
CA GLU A 25 -37.01 1.74 1.20
C GLU A 25 -36.71 1.74 -0.31
N ALA A 26 -37.42 2.59 -1.09
CA ALA A 26 -37.20 2.74 -2.50
C ALA A 26 -35.81 3.35 -2.82
N ASP A 27 -35.38 4.37 -2.07
CA ASP A 27 -34.06 5.00 -2.22
C ASP A 27 -32.93 4.01 -1.92
N VAL A 28 -33.10 3.18 -0.88
CA VAL A 28 -32.15 2.12 -0.55
C VAL A 28 -32.07 1.07 -1.66
N LYS A 29 -33.23 0.63 -2.20
CA LYS A 29 -33.29 -0.33 -3.31
C LYS A 29 -32.59 0.21 -4.57
N GLU A 30 -32.82 1.48 -4.90
CA GLU A 30 -32.17 2.13 -6.04
C GLU A 30 -30.65 2.22 -5.83
N ALA A 31 -30.19 2.68 -4.69
CA ALA A 31 -28.77 2.72 -4.34
C ALA A 31 -28.13 1.32 -4.43
N MET A 32 -28.78 0.28 -3.93
CA MET A 32 -28.28 -1.09 -4.01
C MET A 32 -28.25 -1.62 -5.43
N ARG A 33 -29.14 -1.17 -6.31
CA ARG A 33 -29.05 -1.46 -7.75
C ARG A 33 -27.80 -0.84 -8.38
N GLU A 34 -27.52 0.43 -8.08
CA GLU A 34 -26.28 1.10 -8.55
C GLU A 34 -25.03 0.43 -7.98
N VAL A 35 -25.01 0.07 -6.68
CA VAL A 35 -23.91 -0.69 -6.05
C VAL A 35 -23.70 -2.04 -6.74
N ARG A 36 -24.79 -2.77 -7.04
CA ARG A 36 -24.70 -4.03 -7.79
C ARG A 36 -24.03 -3.84 -9.14
N MET A 37 -24.43 -2.81 -9.90
CA MET A 37 -23.82 -2.53 -11.20
C MET A 37 -22.35 -2.17 -11.06
N ALA A 38 -21.99 -1.34 -10.09
CA ALA A 38 -20.60 -0.96 -9.84
C ALA A 38 -19.70 -2.17 -9.52
N LEU A 39 -20.20 -3.11 -8.71
CA LEU A 39 -19.45 -4.34 -8.36
C LEU A 39 -19.32 -5.29 -9.56
N LEU A 40 -20.37 -5.44 -10.40
CA LEU A 40 -20.32 -6.26 -11.61
C LEU A 40 -19.33 -5.66 -12.63
N GLU A 41 -19.35 -4.34 -12.83
CA GLU A 41 -18.40 -3.64 -13.71
C GLU A 41 -16.97 -3.66 -13.17
N ALA A 42 -16.82 -3.82 -11.86
CA ALA A 42 -15.54 -4.07 -11.20
C ALA A 42 -15.08 -5.54 -11.30
N ASP A 43 -15.79 -6.35 -12.08
CA ASP A 43 -15.45 -7.77 -12.32
C ASP A 43 -15.54 -8.64 -11.04
N VAL A 44 -16.46 -8.30 -10.12
CA VAL A 44 -16.78 -9.15 -8.97
C VAL A 44 -17.69 -10.30 -9.42
N SER A 45 -17.48 -11.51 -8.91
CA SER A 45 -18.30 -12.68 -9.22
C SER A 45 -19.79 -12.41 -8.98
N TYR A 46 -20.63 -12.76 -9.95
CA TYR A 46 -22.09 -12.54 -9.90
C TYR A 46 -22.73 -13.12 -8.63
N LYS A 47 -22.33 -14.32 -8.23
CA LYS A 47 -22.83 -14.98 -7.00
C LYS A 47 -22.50 -14.14 -5.77
N VAL A 48 -21.26 -13.67 -5.67
CA VAL A 48 -20.79 -12.83 -4.57
C VAL A 48 -21.56 -11.52 -4.51
N VAL A 49 -21.75 -10.86 -5.67
CA VAL A 49 -22.51 -9.61 -5.76
C VAL A 49 -23.97 -9.80 -5.33
N LYS A 50 -24.62 -10.90 -5.77
CA LYS A 50 -26.01 -11.21 -5.41
C LYS A 50 -26.17 -11.37 -3.90
N ASP A 51 -25.28 -12.16 -3.28
CA ASP A 51 -25.31 -12.44 -1.85
C ASP A 51 -25.01 -11.19 -1.02
N PHE A 52 -24.04 -10.40 -1.46
CA PHE A 52 -23.68 -9.11 -0.84
C PHE A 52 -24.85 -8.12 -0.85
N VAL A 53 -25.45 -7.87 -2.03
CA VAL A 53 -26.58 -6.94 -2.17
C VAL A 53 -27.79 -7.40 -1.35
N ALA A 54 -28.04 -8.71 -1.30
CA ALA A 54 -29.12 -9.25 -0.47
C ALA A 54 -28.89 -8.99 1.02
N LYS A 55 -27.68 -9.24 1.54
CA LYS A 55 -27.32 -8.99 2.94
C LYS A 55 -27.40 -7.51 3.31
N VAL A 56 -26.80 -6.63 2.48
CA VAL A 56 -26.83 -5.19 2.71
C VAL A 56 -28.26 -4.67 2.68
N SER A 57 -29.07 -5.08 1.67
CA SER A 57 -30.46 -4.64 1.57
C SER A 57 -31.29 -5.05 2.78
N ALA A 58 -31.16 -6.30 3.25
CA ALA A 58 -31.88 -6.78 4.41
C ALA A 58 -31.56 -5.97 5.68
N ARG A 59 -30.31 -5.57 5.87
CA ARG A 59 -29.86 -4.75 7.00
C ARG A 59 -30.23 -3.28 6.85
N ALA A 60 -30.16 -2.73 5.62
CA ALA A 60 -30.33 -1.30 5.35
C ALA A 60 -31.81 -0.85 5.33
N VAL A 61 -32.77 -1.77 5.12
CA VAL A 61 -34.20 -1.50 5.10
C VAL A 61 -34.84 -1.60 6.50
N GLY A 62 -34.09 -2.00 7.54
CA GLY A 62 -34.57 -2.05 8.92
C GLY A 62 -35.06 -0.68 9.43
N GLU A 63 -36.18 -0.70 10.21
CA GLU A 63 -36.76 0.52 10.77
C GLU A 63 -35.77 1.36 11.58
N GLU A 64 -34.84 0.72 12.29
CA GLU A 64 -33.78 1.38 13.06
C GLU A 64 -32.88 2.22 12.18
N VAL A 65 -32.61 1.78 10.96
CA VAL A 65 -31.74 2.51 9.98
C VAL A 65 -32.54 3.65 9.36
N LEU A 66 -33.74 3.39 8.85
CA LEU A 66 -34.56 4.38 8.14
C LEU A 66 -35.01 5.53 9.06
N ASN A 67 -35.27 5.23 10.33
CA ASN A 67 -35.70 6.20 11.34
C ASN A 67 -34.53 6.87 12.09
N SER A 68 -33.30 6.54 11.78
CA SER A 68 -32.12 7.16 12.43
C SER A 68 -31.94 8.63 12.01
N LEU A 69 -31.23 9.41 12.81
CA LEU A 69 -30.89 10.81 12.49
C LEU A 69 -29.94 10.92 11.28
N THR A 70 -29.23 9.83 10.93
CA THR A 70 -28.25 9.79 9.82
C THR A 70 -28.42 8.50 9.01
N PRO A 71 -29.56 8.26 8.32
CA PRO A 71 -29.81 6.99 7.64
C PRO A 71 -28.77 6.65 6.57
N ALA A 72 -28.36 7.63 5.77
CA ALA A 72 -27.34 7.45 4.73
C ALA A 72 -25.98 7.00 5.29
N GLN A 73 -25.59 7.51 6.45
CA GLN A 73 -24.34 7.10 7.12
C GLN A 73 -24.44 5.66 7.64
N GLN A 74 -25.61 5.27 8.16
CA GLN A 74 -25.87 3.89 8.59
C GLN A 74 -25.77 2.91 7.42
N VAL A 75 -26.35 3.25 6.27
CA VAL A 75 -26.22 2.41 5.05
C VAL A 75 -24.76 2.28 4.62
N VAL A 76 -23.97 3.37 4.60
CA VAL A 76 -22.55 3.32 4.27
C VAL A 76 -21.77 2.44 5.26
N LYS A 77 -22.09 2.53 6.55
CA LYS A 77 -21.49 1.67 7.59
C LYS A 77 -21.79 0.19 7.35
N ILE A 78 -23.05 -0.16 7.05
CA ILE A 78 -23.45 -1.54 6.72
C ILE A 78 -22.68 -2.04 5.49
N VAL A 79 -22.56 -1.23 4.44
CA VAL A 79 -21.80 -1.58 3.24
C VAL A 79 -20.33 -1.82 3.58
N ASN A 80 -19.72 -0.98 4.42
CA ASN A 80 -18.33 -1.16 4.86
C ASN A 80 -18.15 -2.48 5.62
N GLU A 81 -19.02 -2.79 6.55
CA GLU A 81 -18.97 -4.03 7.32
C GLU A 81 -19.12 -5.28 6.43
N GLU A 82 -20.05 -5.25 5.47
CA GLU A 82 -20.22 -6.36 4.53
C GLU A 82 -19.06 -6.49 3.53
N LEU A 83 -18.43 -5.38 3.11
CA LEU A 83 -17.19 -5.42 2.32
C LEU A 83 -16.04 -6.03 3.12
N CYS A 84 -15.88 -5.66 4.39
CA CYS A 84 -14.89 -6.29 5.27
C CYS A 84 -15.13 -7.80 5.39
N ALA A 85 -16.40 -8.20 5.58
CA ALA A 85 -16.78 -9.60 5.70
C ALA A 85 -16.47 -10.40 4.42
N LEU A 86 -16.67 -9.80 3.24
CA LEU A 86 -16.29 -10.41 1.95
C LEU A 86 -14.80 -10.69 1.84
N MET A 87 -13.98 -9.85 2.47
CA MET A 87 -12.51 -9.93 2.41
C MET A 87 -11.89 -10.66 3.62
N GLY A 88 -12.71 -11.12 4.59
CA GLY A 88 -12.27 -11.97 5.70
C GLY A 88 -12.26 -11.33 7.08
N ASN A 89 -12.83 -10.15 7.26
CA ASN A 89 -12.93 -9.37 8.51
C ASN A 89 -11.56 -8.98 9.13
N ASN A 90 -10.67 -9.96 9.33
CA ASN A 90 -9.41 -9.77 10.04
C ASN A 90 -8.20 -10.04 9.15
N ASN A 91 -7.08 -9.42 9.48
CA ASN A 91 -5.80 -9.75 8.87
C ASN A 91 -5.40 -11.19 9.24
N ALA A 92 -5.17 -12.02 8.23
CA ALA A 92 -4.66 -13.38 8.41
C ALA A 92 -3.13 -13.35 8.35
N ARG A 93 -2.46 -13.91 9.35
CA ARG A 93 -0.99 -13.98 9.43
C ARG A 93 -0.48 -15.39 9.13
N ILE A 94 0.80 -15.50 8.83
CA ILE A 94 1.49 -16.80 8.75
C ILE A 94 1.59 -17.36 10.16
N ASN A 95 1.27 -18.65 10.32
CA ASN A 95 1.44 -19.36 11.58
C ASN A 95 2.83 -20.01 11.60
N PHE A 96 3.69 -19.54 12.48
CA PHE A 96 5.02 -20.10 12.63
C PHE A 96 4.96 -21.34 13.53
N PRO A 97 5.52 -22.50 13.09
CA PRO A 97 5.57 -23.69 13.89
C PRO A 97 6.52 -23.52 15.09
N SER A 98 6.29 -24.28 16.15
CA SER A 98 7.17 -24.27 17.34
C SER A 98 8.57 -24.82 17.07
N LYS A 99 8.73 -25.60 15.98
CA LYS A 99 10.01 -26.17 15.54
C LYS A 99 10.40 -25.58 14.21
N PRO A 100 11.45 -24.75 14.14
CA PRO A 100 11.94 -24.20 12.88
C PRO A 100 12.58 -25.29 11.99
N PRO A 101 12.67 -25.07 10.67
CA PRO A 101 12.21 -23.89 9.95
C PRO A 101 10.72 -23.95 9.61
N CYS A 102 10.05 -22.78 9.55
CA CYS A 102 8.76 -22.60 8.90
C CYS A 102 8.95 -22.66 7.39
N VAL A 103 8.25 -23.57 6.71
CA VAL A 103 8.37 -23.76 5.26
C VAL A 103 7.19 -23.12 4.55
N ILE A 104 7.47 -22.15 3.70
CA ILE A 104 6.49 -21.42 2.90
C ILE A 104 6.72 -21.78 1.42
N MET A 105 5.74 -22.43 0.79
CA MET A 105 5.82 -22.79 -0.63
C MET A 105 5.03 -21.77 -1.46
N PHE A 106 5.73 -21.02 -2.31
CA PHE A 106 5.12 -20.13 -3.28
C PHE A 106 4.71 -20.89 -4.54
N CYS A 107 3.45 -20.77 -4.93
CA CYS A 107 2.94 -21.36 -6.18
C CYS A 107 2.15 -20.31 -6.98
N GLY A 108 1.83 -20.61 -8.25
CA GLY A 108 1.06 -19.72 -9.12
C GLY A 108 1.56 -19.72 -10.56
N LEU A 109 0.84 -19.05 -11.44
CA LEU A 109 1.15 -18.98 -12.88
C LEU A 109 2.42 -18.17 -13.17
N GLN A 110 2.96 -18.32 -14.36
CA GLN A 110 4.07 -17.50 -14.85
C GLN A 110 3.65 -16.03 -14.93
N GLY A 111 4.53 -15.13 -14.50
CA GLY A 111 4.26 -13.69 -14.51
C GLY A 111 3.40 -13.18 -13.35
N SER A 112 2.89 -14.06 -12.48
CA SER A 112 2.13 -13.64 -11.28
C SER A 112 2.97 -12.92 -10.23
N GLY A 113 4.30 -12.92 -10.34
CA GLY A 113 5.21 -12.20 -9.44
C GLY A 113 5.75 -13.01 -8.26
N LYS A 114 5.75 -14.35 -8.31
CA LYS A 114 6.26 -15.26 -7.25
C LYS A 114 7.63 -14.83 -6.75
N THR A 115 8.64 -14.87 -7.63
CA THR A 115 10.04 -14.57 -7.31
C THR A 115 10.22 -13.21 -6.63
N THR A 116 9.57 -12.19 -7.15
CA THR A 116 9.64 -10.84 -6.58
C THR A 116 9.00 -10.79 -5.19
N HIS A 117 7.84 -11.42 -5.02
CA HIS A 117 7.11 -11.39 -3.75
C HIS A 117 7.69 -12.33 -2.70
N ALA A 118 8.35 -13.42 -3.12
CA ALA A 118 9.17 -14.24 -2.22
C ALA A 118 10.27 -13.40 -1.56
N ALA A 119 10.98 -12.59 -2.34
CA ALA A 119 11.99 -11.68 -1.80
C ALA A 119 11.41 -10.54 -0.95
N LYS A 120 10.22 -10.01 -1.31
CA LYS A 120 9.51 -8.99 -0.52
C LYS A 120 9.08 -9.55 0.85
N LEU A 121 8.49 -10.75 0.86
CA LEU A 121 8.11 -11.43 2.11
C LEU A 121 9.34 -11.71 2.97
N ALA A 122 10.40 -12.26 2.37
CA ALA A 122 11.66 -12.53 3.09
C ALA A 122 12.24 -11.25 3.72
N LYS A 123 12.24 -10.12 2.99
CA LYS A 123 12.67 -8.83 3.52
C LYS A 123 11.82 -8.36 4.70
N MET A 124 10.50 -8.52 4.60
CA MET A 124 9.56 -8.16 5.67
C MET A 124 9.81 -9.02 6.92
N LEU A 125 9.86 -10.34 6.76
CA LEU A 125 10.13 -11.27 7.86
C LEU A 125 11.49 -11.00 8.52
N LYS A 126 12.52 -10.66 7.73
CA LYS A 126 13.82 -10.25 8.28
C LYS A 126 13.73 -9.00 9.14
N LYS A 127 12.90 -8.00 8.75
CA LYS A 127 12.64 -6.81 9.57
C LYS A 127 11.91 -7.16 10.87
N GLU A 128 11.10 -8.21 10.88
CA GLU A 128 10.39 -8.71 12.06
C GLU A 128 11.28 -9.57 12.98
N GLY A 129 12.55 -9.81 12.59
CA GLY A 129 13.53 -10.52 13.40
C GLY A 129 13.74 -11.99 13.02
N HIS A 130 13.10 -12.46 11.95
CA HIS A 130 13.30 -13.79 11.39
C HIS A 130 14.60 -13.89 10.56
N TYR A 131 15.06 -15.11 10.35
CA TYR A 131 16.24 -15.42 9.53
C TYR A 131 15.86 -16.25 8.30
N PRO A 132 15.24 -15.64 7.28
CA PRO A 132 14.71 -16.36 6.12
C PRO A 132 15.80 -16.82 5.15
N LEU A 133 15.52 -17.95 4.48
CA LEU A 133 16.25 -18.50 3.35
C LEU A 133 15.33 -18.53 2.13
N LEU A 134 15.76 -17.92 1.03
CA LEU A 134 15.11 -18.05 -0.27
C LEU A 134 15.67 -19.26 -1.01
N VAL A 135 14.82 -20.08 -1.61
CA VAL A 135 15.23 -21.30 -2.34
C VAL A 135 14.70 -21.24 -3.77
N SER A 136 15.61 -21.35 -4.74
CA SER A 136 15.26 -21.31 -6.16
C SER A 136 14.90 -22.71 -6.65
N CYS A 137 13.60 -22.97 -6.81
CA CYS A 137 13.07 -24.20 -7.41
C CYS A 137 12.58 -24.01 -8.87
N ASP A 138 12.59 -22.79 -9.43
CA ASP A 138 12.31 -22.54 -10.86
C ASP A 138 13.56 -22.81 -11.70
N ILE A 139 13.78 -24.06 -12.03
CA ILE A 139 14.94 -24.54 -12.79
C ILE A 139 14.78 -24.45 -14.31
N TYR A 140 13.54 -24.27 -14.78
CA TYR A 140 13.24 -24.28 -16.22
C TYR A 140 13.64 -23.00 -16.92
N ARG A 141 13.83 -21.95 -16.16
CA ARG A 141 14.24 -20.62 -16.65
C ARG A 141 15.55 -20.19 -15.98
N PRO A 142 16.71 -20.31 -16.68
CA PRO A 142 18.00 -19.90 -16.09
C PRO A 142 18.00 -18.48 -15.56
N ALA A 143 17.27 -17.61 -16.24
CA ALA A 143 17.11 -16.20 -15.80
C ALA A 143 16.34 -16.08 -14.46
N ALA A 144 15.48 -17.06 -14.08
CA ALA A 144 14.74 -17.00 -12.83
C ALA A 144 15.66 -17.21 -11.62
N ILE A 145 16.62 -18.13 -11.70
CA ILE A 145 17.63 -18.35 -10.66
C ILE A 145 18.42 -17.06 -10.42
N HIS A 146 18.94 -16.48 -11.50
CA HIS A 146 19.68 -15.21 -11.41
C HIS A 146 18.78 -14.06 -10.91
N GLN A 147 17.52 -14.01 -11.33
CA GLN A 147 16.55 -13.02 -10.85
C GLN A 147 16.36 -13.14 -9.33
N LEU A 148 16.17 -14.35 -8.80
CA LEU A 148 16.01 -14.56 -7.36
C LEU A 148 17.28 -14.16 -6.59
N GLN A 149 18.47 -14.45 -7.13
CA GLN A 149 19.75 -14.00 -6.54
C GLN A 149 19.81 -12.47 -6.43
N VAL A 150 19.54 -11.76 -7.53
CA VAL A 150 19.57 -10.28 -7.56
C VAL A 150 18.57 -9.66 -6.59
N VAL A 151 17.31 -10.15 -6.56
CA VAL A 151 16.31 -9.59 -5.65
C VAL A 151 16.56 -10.00 -4.21
N GLY A 152 17.09 -11.20 -3.96
CA GLY A 152 17.52 -11.67 -2.64
C GLY A 152 18.66 -10.83 -2.07
N GLU A 153 19.68 -10.53 -2.88
CA GLU A 153 20.78 -9.64 -2.51
C GLU A 153 20.27 -8.23 -2.14
N ARG A 154 19.38 -7.67 -2.96
CA ARG A 154 18.74 -6.37 -2.67
C ARG A 154 17.91 -6.38 -1.40
N ALA A 155 17.27 -7.52 -1.09
CA ALA A 155 16.54 -7.73 0.16
C ALA A 155 17.48 -7.99 1.34
N GLY A 156 18.76 -8.26 1.09
CA GLY A 156 19.74 -8.66 2.08
C GLY A 156 19.45 -10.04 2.68
N VAL A 157 18.85 -10.96 1.90
CA VAL A 157 18.46 -12.31 2.30
C VAL A 157 19.28 -13.33 1.53
N LYS A 158 19.70 -14.40 2.21
CA LYS A 158 20.44 -15.50 1.60
C LYS A 158 19.56 -16.23 0.60
N VAL A 159 20.11 -16.53 -0.57
CA VAL A 159 19.51 -17.38 -1.60
C VAL A 159 20.27 -18.69 -1.68
N PHE A 160 19.55 -19.79 -1.63
CA PHE A 160 20.06 -21.14 -1.87
C PHE A 160 19.67 -21.59 -3.27
N GLU A 161 20.63 -22.01 -4.06
CA GLU A 161 20.45 -22.52 -5.40
C GLU A 161 21.48 -23.62 -5.69
N MET A 162 21.17 -24.51 -6.61
CA MET A 162 22.05 -25.59 -7.03
C MET A 162 22.06 -25.74 -8.57
N GLY A 163 21.77 -24.65 -9.29
CA GLY A 163 21.66 -24.66 -10.75
C GLY A 163 20.41 -25.42 -11.25
N GLN A 164 20.52 -25.99 -12.45
CA GLN A 164 19.43 -26.64 -13.15
C GLN A 164 19.36 -28.15 -12.84
N ILE A 165 19.17 -28.53 -11.58
CA ILE A 165 18.92 -29.90 -11.15
C ILE A 165 17.49 -30.05 -10.63
N SER A 166 17.05 -31.27 -10.35
CA SER A 166 15.69 -31.54 -9.88
C SER A 166 15.27 -30.64 -8.70
N PRO A 167 14.11 -29.99 -8.77
CA PRO A 167 13.58 -29.15 -7.67
C PRO A 167 13.46 -29.92 -6.35
N MET A 168 13.20 -31.22 -6.42
CA MET A 168 13.12 -32.11 -5.25
C MET A 168 14.46 -32.22 -4.53
N ILE A 169 15.56 -32.33 -5.30
CA ILE A 169 16.91 -32.35 -4.72
C ILE A 169 17.25 -31.01 -4.10
N ILE A 170 16.97 -29.91 -4.82
CA ILE A 170 17.21 -28.55 -4.32
C ILE A 170 16.46 -28.33 -3.01
N ALA A 171 15.18 -28.65 -2.97
CA ALA A 171 14.34 -28.46 -1.78
C ALA A 171 14.86 -29.30 -0.59
N LYS A 172 15.22 -30.54 -0.81
CA LYS A 172 15.79 -31.41 0.23
C LYS A 172 17.09 -30.88 0.81
N GLU A 173 18.02 -30.49 -0.05
CA GLU A 173 19.31 -29.94 0.39
C GLU A 173 19.14 -28.54 1.05
N ALA A 174 18.20 -27.74 0.55
CA ALA A 174 17.86 -26.45 1.17
C ALA A 174 17.32 -26.61 2.60
N MET A 175 16.47 -27.61 2.84
CA MET A 175 15.96 -27.91 4.20
C MET A 175 17.08 -28.32 5.16
N LYS A 176 18.05 -29.10 4.67
CA LYS A 176 19.25 -29.45 5.44
C LYS A 176 20.09 -28.21 5.71
N PHE A 177 20.38 -27.44 4.65
CA PHE A 177 21.15 -26.20 4.76
C PHE A 177 20.52 -25.21 5.78
N ALA A 178 19.21 -25.05 5.73
CA ALA A 178 18.48 -24.17 6.64
C ALA A 178 18.69 -24.57 8.12
N LYS A 179 18.58 -25.88 8.42
CA LYS A 179 18.81 -26.42 9.77
C LYS A 179 20.27 -26.24 10.22
N ASP A 180 21.22 -26.55 9.35
CA ASP A 180 22.65 -26.48 9.66
C ASP A 180 23.13 -25.04 9.90
N HIS A 181 22.46 -24.03 9.27
CA HIS A 181 22.82 -22.62 9.37
C HIS A 181 21.86 -21.80 10.23
N GLY A 182 20.89 -22.42 10.88
CA GLY A 182 19.99 -21.74 11.83
C GLY A 182 18.96 -20.84 11.18
N HIS A 183 18.58 -21.08 9.92
CA HIS A 183 17.46 -20.37 9.29
C HIS A 183 16.15 -20.86 9.89
N ASP A 184 15.29 -19.92 10.32
CA ASP A 184 14.00 -20.22 10.93
C ASP A 184 12.83 -20.18 9.95
N VAL A 185 13.03 -19.64 8.73
CA VAL A 185 12.05 -19.60 7.65
C VAL A 185 12.71 -20.05 6.34
N VAL A 186 12.03 -20.91 5.59
CA VAL A 186 12.42 -21.32 4.23
C VAL A 186 11.31 -20.95 3.26
N ILE A 187 11.62 -20.18 2.24
CA ILE A 187 10.67 -19.77 1.19
C ILE A 187 11.08 -20.45 -0.11
N LEU A 188 10.24 -21.38 -0.58
CA LEU A 188 10.44 -22.10 -1.85
C LEU A 188 9.81 -21.30 -2.99
N ASP A 189 10.62 -20.72 -3.87
CA ASP A 189 10.15 -20.08 -5.11
C ASP A 189 10.04 -21.13 -6.21
N THR A 190 8.81 -21.60 -6.47
CA THR A 190 8.57 -22.69 -7.41
C THR A 190 8.39 -22.18 -8.84
N ALA A 191 8.55 -23.08 -9.81
CA ALA A 191 8.27 -22.79 -11.20
C ALA A 191 6.81 -22.33 -11.41
N GLY A 192 6.60 -21.55 -12.45
CA GLY A 192 5.28 -21.20 -12.95
C GLY A 192 5.20 -21.45 -14.43
N ARG A 193 4.05 -21.95 -14.88
CA ARG A 193 3.74 -22.11 -16.30
C ARG A 193 2.63 -21.13 -16.71
N LEU A 194 2.46 -20.96 -18.02
CA LEU A 194 1.43 -20.06 -18.57
C LEU A 194 0.01 -20.53 -18.24
N HIS A 195 -0.17 -21.83 -18.11
CA HIS A 195 -1.44 -22.48 -17.81
C HIS A 195 -1.27 -23.53 -16.73
N ILE A 196 -2.37 -23.89 -16.08
CA ILE A 196 -2.43 -24.99 -15.14
C ILE A 196 -2.41 -26.29 -15.96
N ASP A 197 -1.37 -27.07 -15.80
CA ASP A 197 -1.22 -28.36 -16.46
C ASP A 197 -0.88 -29.46 -15.44
N LEU A 198 -1.02 -30.73 -15.85
CA LEU A 198 -0.80 -31.90 -15.00
C LEU A 198 0.64 -32.00 -14.52
N GLU A 199 1.60 -31.58 -15.34
CA GLU A 199 3.02 -31.68 -15.02
C GLU A 199 3.41 -30.70 -13.93
N LEU A 200 2.97 -29.42 -14.04
CA LEU A 200 3.16 -28.42 -12.98
C LEU A 200 2.53 -28.88 -11.66
N MET A 201 1.27 -29.35 -11.72
CA MET A 201 0.58 -29.82 -10.52
C MET A 201 1.23 -31.05 -9.92
N GLY A 202 1.77 -31.93 -10.75
CA GLY A 202 2.53 -33.11 -10.31
C GLY A 202 3.81 -32.72 -9.57
N GLU A 203 4.58 -31.78 -10.10
CA GLU A 203 5.79 -31.26 -9.47
C GLU A 203 5.49 -30.56 -8.11
N LEU A 204 4.49 -29.71 -8.08
CA LEU A 204 4.10 -29.02 -6.85
C LEU A 204 3.60 -29.98 -5.76
N LYS A 205 2.87 -31.08 -6.15
CA LYS A 205 2.46 -32.14 -5.22
C LYS A 205 3.67 -32.90 -4.65
N GLN A 206 4.65 -33.23 -5.48
CA GLN A 206 5.88 -33.87 -5.01
C GLN A 206 6.68 -32.97 -4.07
N LEU A 207 6.80 -31.68 -4.38
CA LEU A 207 7.43 -30.71 -3.49
C LEU A 207 6.68 -30.60 -2.14
N LYS A 208 5.34 -30.54 -2.17
CA LYS A 208 4.50 -30.54 -0.96
C LYS A 208 4.73 -31.79 -0.11
N GLU A 209 4.73 -32.99 -0.72
CA GLU A 209 4.96 -34.22 -0.02
C GLU A 209 6.37 -34.35 0.57
N LEU A 210 7.38 -33.78 -0.11
CA LEU A 210 8.76 -33.81 0.33
C LEU A 210 9.06 -32.84 1.46
N THR A 211 8.51 -31.62 1.37
CA THR A 211 8.89 -30.52 2.25
C THR A 211 7.91 -30.28 3.40
N HIS A 212 6.70 -30.85 3.29
CA HIS A 212 5.62 -30.65 4.25
C HIS A 212 5.45 -29.17 4.64
N PRO A 213 5.15 -28.28 3.67
CA PRO A 213 5.11 -26.86 3.95
C PRO A 213 4.06 -26.51 5.00
N ASP A 214 4.43 -25.60 5.91
CA ASP A 214 3.52 -25.04 6.90
C ASP A 214 2.52 -24.05 6.26
N GLU A 215 2.90 -23.52 5.10
CA GLU A 215 2.09 -22.56 4.33
C GLU A 215 2.29 -22.78 2.82
N ILE A 216 1.20 -23.05 2.10
CA ILE A 216 1.17 -23.01 0.62
C ILE A 216 0.51 -21.71 0.20
N MET A 217 1.32 -20.76 -0.26
CA MET A 217 0.90 -19.42 -0.62
C MET A 217 0.79 -19.27 -2.14
N LEU A 218 -0.43 -19.11 -2.63
CA LEU A 218 -0.69 -18.88 -4.04
C LEU A 218 -0.49 -17.40 -4.38
N VAL A 219 0.35 -17.11 -5.36
CA VAL A 219 0.52 -15.75 -5.89
C VAL A 219 -0.32 -15.56 -7.15
N VAL A 220 -1.26 -14.63 -7.09
CA VAL A 220 -2.13 -14.27 -8.21
C VAL A 220 -1.93 -12.80 -8.60
N ASP A 221 -2.11 -12.50 -9.88
CA ASP A 221 -2.08 -11.14 -10.40
C ASP A 221 -3.48 -10.52 -10.27
N ALA A 222 -3.60 -9.47 -9.47
CA ALA A 222 -4.89 -8.78 -9.24
C ALA A 222 -5.49 -8.22 -10.54
N MET A 223 -4.66 -7.84 -11.51
CA MET A 223 -5.11 -7.27 -12.78
C MET A 223 -5.87 -8.26 -13.67
N THR A 224 -5.74 -9.58 -13.43
CA THR A 224 -6.43 -10.61 -14.22
C THR A 224 -7.90 -10.77 -13.81
N GLY A 225 -8.38 -10.05 -12.79
CA GLY A 225 -9.79 -10.04 -12.40
C GLY A 225 -10.31 -11.43 -12.01
N GLN A 226 -11.39 -11.89 -12.64
CA GLN A 226 -11.99 -13.21 -12.35
C GLN A 226 -11.08 -14.39 -12.69
N ASP A 227 -10.13 -14.25 -13.62
CA ASP A 227 -9.17 -15.31 -13.91
C ASP A 227 -8.28 -15.61 -12.68
N ALA A 228 -7.92 -14.58 -11.88
CA ALA A 228 -7.23 -14.79 -10.61
C ALA A 228 -8.03 -15.69 -9.66
N VAL A 229 -9.36 -15.52 -9.62
CA VAL A 229 -10.26 -16.31 -8.78
C VAL A 229 -10.36 -17.76 -9.29
N ASN A 230 -10.46 -17.94 -10.62
CA ASN A 230 -10.50 -19.25 -11.26
C ASN A 230 -9.20 -20.01 -11.03
N VAL A 231 -8.06 -19.32 -11.17
CA VAL A 231 -6.73 -19.87 -10.87
C VAL A 231 -6.65 -20.29 -9.40
N ALA A 232 -7.08 -19.41 -8.48
CA ALA A 232 -7.04 -19.71 -7.05
C ALA A 232 -7.87 -20.96 -6.71
N LYS A 233 -9.06 -21.10 -7.29
CA LYS A 233 -9.88 -22.27 -7.10
C LYS A 233 -9.20 -23.53 -7.64
N ALA A 234 -8.65 -23.49 -8.84
CA ALA A 234 -8.01 -24.66 -9.44
C ALA A 234 -6.75 -25.11 -8.68
N PHE A 235 -5.95 -24.16 -8.15
CA PHE A 235 -4.82 -24.48 -7.29
C PHE A 235 -5.28 -25.04 -5.94
N ASP A 236 -6.36 -24.52 -5.36
CA ASP A 236 -6.92 -25.05 -4.12
C ASP A 236 -7.44 -26.48 -4.29
N ASP A 237 -8.22 -26.74 -5.35
CA ASP A 237 -8.74 -28.08 -5.68
C ASP A 237 -7.61 -29.10 -5.91
N ALA A 238 -6.48 -28.68 -6.49
CA ALA A 238 -5.36 -29.56 -6.84
C ALA A 238 -4.34 -29.77 -5.71
N LEU A 239 -4.01 -28.72 -4.95
CA LEU A 239 -2.95 -28.70 -3.94
C LEU A 239 -3.47 -28.50 -2.51
N GLY A 240 -4.65 -27.89 -2.36
CA GLY A 240 -5.10 -27.40 -1.06
C GLY A 240 -4.18 -26.28 -0.59
N ILE A 241 -4.36 -25.07 -1.15
CA ILE A 241 -3.62 -23.88 -0.73
C ILE A 241 -4.07 -23.41 0.67
N ASP A 242 -3.21 -22.67 1.38
CA ASP A 242 -3.54 -22.13 2.70
C ASP A 242 -3.91 -20.66 2.63
N SER A 243 -3.30 -19.91 1.71
CA SER A 243 -3.56 -18.48 1.53
C SER A 243 -3.24 -17.98 0.13
N VAL A 244 -3.67 -16.76 -0.12
CA VAL A 244 -3.44 -16.05 -1.38
C VAL A 244 -2.63 -14.77 -1.10
N LEU A 245 -1.66 -14.50 -1.99
CA LEU A 245 -0.95 -13.25 -2.11
C LEU A 245 -1.36 -12.60 -3.43
N MET A 246 -1.89 -11.37 -3.35
CA MET A 246 -2.26 -10.62 -4.56
C MET A 246 -1.15 -9.67 -4.96
N SER A 247 -0.59 -9.88 -6.14
CA SER A 247 0.40 -9.00 -6.74
C SER A 247 -0.28 -7.89 -7.55
N LYS A 248 0.43 -6.78 -7.80
CA LYS A 248 0.01 -5.66 -8.68
C LYS A 248 -1.32 -5.01 -8.30
N LEU A 249 -1.68 -5.05 -7.01
CA LEU A 249 -2.95 -4.47 -6.56
C LEU A 249 -2.99 -2.94 -6.76
N ASP A 250 -1.84 -2.26 -6.74
CA ASP A 250 -1.70 -0.83 -7.04
C ASP A 250 -2.17 -0.45 -8.45
N SER A 251 -2.08 -1.37 -9.40
CA SER A 251 -2.50 -1.19 -10.79
C SER A 251 -3.92 -1.69 -11.07
N ASP A 252 -4.51 -2.47 -10.13
CA ASP A 252 -5.89 -2.92 -10.24
C ASP A 252 -6.88 -1.82 -9.82
N THR A 253 -7.52 -1.21 -10.81
CA THR A 253 -8.54 -0.18 -10.58
C THR A 253 -9.92 -0.76 -10.30
N ARG A 254 -10.16 -2.05 -10.57
CA ARG A 254 -11.45 -2.74 -10.43
C ARG A 254 -11.64 -3.39 -9.07
N GLY A 255 -10.67 -4.20 -8.63
CA GLY A 255 -10.68 -4.86 -7.32
C GLY A 255 -11.54 -6.12 -7.22
N GLY A 256 -12.07 -6.60 -8.33
CA GLY A 256 -13.00 -7.74 -8.32
C GLY A 256 -12.42 -9.03 -7.80
N ALA A 257 -11.15 -9.30 -8.09
CA ALA A 257 -10.44 -10.46 -7.58
C ALA A 257 -10.35 -10.44 -6.05
N ALA A 258 -9.95 -9.31 -5.46
CA ALA A 258 -9.81 -9.18 -4.00
C ALA A 258 -11.14 -9.40 -3.26
N LEU A 259 -12.27 -8.97 -3.86
CA LEU A 259 -13.60 -9.17 -3.29
C LEU A 259 -14.17 -10.58 -3.51
N SER A 260 -13.60 -11.36 -4.43
CA SER A 260 -14.16 -12.66 -4.81
C SER A 260 -13.34 -13.86 -4.30
N VAL A 261 -12.04 -13.72 -4.11
CA VAL A 261 -11.13 -14.83 -3.78
C VAL A 261 -11.58 -15.60 -2.54
N LEU A 262 -11.78 -14.92 -1.41
CA LEU A 262 -12.21 -15.58 -0.18
C LEU A 262 -13.58 -16.26 -0.32
N ALA A 263 -14.54 -15.56 -0.95
CA ALA A 263 -15.89 -16.08 -1.11
C ALA A 263 -15.96 -17.33 -2.01
N VAL A 264 -15.02 -17.47 -2.96
CA VAL A 264 -15.00 -18.60 -3.90
C VAL A 264 -14.12 -19.75 -3.39
N THR A 265 -12.97 -19.44 -2.78
CA THR A 265 -11.99 -20.44 -2.34
C THR A 265 -12.07 -20.78 -0.84
N GLY A 266 -12.65 -19.88 -0.03
CA GLY A 266 -12.55 -19.96 1.43
C GLY A 266 -11.16 -19.66 1.98
N LYS A 267 -10.21 -19.23 1.12
CA LYS A 267 -8.82 -18.98 1.51
C LYS A 267 -8.55 -17.48 1.70
N PRO A 268 -7.91 -17.08 2.82
CA PRO A 268 -7.67 -15.68 3.10
C PRO A 268 -6.59 -15.09 2.19
N ILE A 269 -6.74 -13.81 1.87
CA ILE A 269 -5.65 -13.01 1.34
C ILE A 269 -4.79 -12.58 2.53
N LYS A 270 -3.50 -12.94 2.54
CA LYS A 270 -2.58 -12.58 3.62
C LYS A 270 -1.76 -11.34 3.32
N TYR A 271 -1.30 -11.22 2.07
CA TYR A 271 -0.41 -10.12 1.65
C TYR A 271 -0.79 -9.57 0.29
N VAL A 272 -0.37 -8.32 0.06
CA VAL A 272 -0.56 -7.63 -1.22
C VAL A 272 0.70 -6.91 -1.66
N GLY A 273 0.97 -6.97 -2.97
CA GLY A 273 1.97 -6.17 -3.64
C GLY A 273 1.37 -4.86 -4.13
N MET A 274 1.93 -3.74 -3.64
CA MET A 274 1.44 -2.39 -3.88
C MET A 274 2.40 -1.56 -4.75
N GLY A 275 3.24 -2.22 -5.55
CA GLY A 275 4.20 -1.58 -6.44
C GLY A 275 5.42 -2.45 -6.73
N GLU A 276 6.41 -1.89 -7.43
CA GLU A 276 7.59 -2.63 -7.88
C GLU A 276 8.72 -2.72 -6.83
N LYS A 277 8.82 -1.74 -5.93
CA LYS A 277 9.89 -1.70 -4.93
C LYS A 277 9.73 -2.82 -3.90
N LEU A 278 10.85 -3.26 -3.33
CA LEU A 278 10.85 -4.29 -2.29
C LEU A 278 10.06 -3.91 -1.04
N ASP A 279 9.90 -2.62 -0.77
CA ASP A 279 9.12 -2.11 0.36
C ASP A 279 7.62 -1.89 0.01
N ASP A 280 7.24 -2.01 -1.28
CA ASP A 280 5.84 -1.92 -1.72
C ASP A 280 5.14 -3.28 -1.50
N PHE A 281 5.06 -3.69 -0.25
CA PHE A 281 4.50 -4.96 0.19
C PHE A 281 3.92 -4.79 1.59
N GLU A 282 2.67 -5.18 1.76
CA GLU A 282 1.98 -5.00 3.03
C GLU A 282 1.06 -6.20 3.36
N PRO A 283 0.80 -6.47 4.64
CA PRO A 283 -0.26 -7.38 5.06
C PRO A 283 -1.61 -6.88 4.54
N PHE A 284 -2.49 -7.83 4.17
CA PHE A 284 -3.82 -7.49 3.71
C PHE A 284 -4.73 -7.17 4.90
N HIS A 285 -5.25 -5.93 4.94
CA HIS A 285 -6.16 -5.47 5.97
C HIS A 285 -7.56 -5.22 5.37
N PRO A 286 -8.53 -6.12 5.55
CA PRO A 286 -9.88 -5.99 4.99
C PRO A 286 -10.55 -4.65 5.28
N GLU A 287 -10.45 -4.16 6.52
CA GLU A 287 -11.04 -2.87 6.93
C GLU A 287 -10.47 -1.67 6.17
N ARG A 288 -9.13 -1.66 5.93
CA ARG A 288 -8.47 -0.60 5.18
C ARG A 288 -8.85 -0.64 3.71
N MET A 289 -8.95 -1.85 3.14
CA MET A 289 -9.37 -2.04 1.75
C MET A 289 -10.82 -1.61 1.55
N ALA A 290 -11.74 -1.98 2.46
CA ALA A 290 -13.12 -1.52 2.44
C ALA A 290 -13.21 0.01 2.52
N SER A 291 -12.45 0.65 3.41
CA SER A 291 -12.38 2.11 3.53
C SER A 291 -11.87 2.77 2.25
N ARG A 292 -10.83 2.20 1.60
CA ARG A 292 -10.32 2.68 0.30
C ARG A 292 -11.38 2.57 -0.80
N ILE A 293 -12.09 1.42 -0.87
CA ILE A 293 -13.17 1.18 -1.84
C ILE A 293 -14.32 2.19 -1.66
N LEU A 294 -14.62 2.58 -0.43
CA LEU A 294 -15.68 3.56 -0.13
C LEU A 294 -15.22 5.03 -0.25
N GLY A 295 -13.97 5.27 -0.67
CA GLY A 295 -13.42 6.62 -0.77
C GLY A 295 -13.24 7.33 0.58
N MET A 296 -13.21 6.56 1.68
CA MET A 296 -13.04 7.09 3.04
C MET A 296 -11.56 7.30 3.41
N GLY A 297 -10.65 6.94 2.51
CA GLY A 297 -9.20 7.02 2.71
C GLY A 297 -8.64 5.87 3.56
N ASP A 298 -7.34 5.91 3.79
CA ASP A 298 -6.62 4.94 4.62
C ASP A 298 -5.63 5.64 5.53
N VAL A 299 -6.16 6.31 6.54
CA VAL A 299 -5.36 7.10 7.48
C VAL A 299 -4.45 6.21 8.33
N LEU A 300 -4.86 4.99 8.65
CA LEU A 300 -4.06 4.07 9.46
C LEU A 300 -2.78 3.63 8.73
N THR A 301 -2.88 3.23 7.46
CA THR A 301 -1.70 2.93 6.65
C THR A 301 -0.78 4.14 6.49
N LEU A 302 -1.35 5.34 6.38
CA LEU A 302 -0.55 6.57 6.30
C LEU A 302 0.22 6.81 7.62
N ILE A 303 -0.42 6.63 8.76
CA ILE A 303 0.22 6.75 10.09
C ILE A 303 1.33 5.71 10.24
N GLU A 304 1.08 4.45 9.94
CA GLU A 304 2.09 3.38 10.04
C GLU A 304 3.29 3.63 9.11
N LYS A 305 3.05 4.08 7.87
CA LYS A 305 4.13 4.47 6.96
C LYS A 305 4.91 5.67 7.49
N ALA A 306 4.24 6.63 8.11
CA ALA A 306 4.91 7.76 8.75
C ALA A 306 5.75 7.29 9.96
N GLU A 307 5.20 6.48 10.83
CA GLU A 307 5.91 5.94 12.01
C GLU A 307 7.12 5.09 11.62
N SER A 308 6.99 4.23 10.61
CA SER A 308 8.10 3.40 10.12
C SER A 308 9.22 4.19 9.46
N THR A 309 8.93 5.40 8.97
CA THR A 309 9.86 6.25 8.22
C THR A 309 10.49 7.33 9.10
N VAL A 310 9.80 7.76 10.16
CA VAL A 310 10.24 8.84 11.06
C VAL A 310 11.02 8.25 12.23
N ASN A 311 12.32 8.56 12.28
CA ASN A 311 13.12 8.27 13.46
C ASN A 311 12.77 9.31 14.56
N GLU A 312 12.36 8.84 15.74
CA GLU A 312 11.97 9.71 16.86
C GLU A 312 13.07 10.73 17.23
N LYS A 313 14.34 10.34 17.11
CA LYS A 313 15.48 11.24 17.34
C LYS A 313 15.54 12.39 16.31
N ASP A 314 15.22 12.08 15.05
CA ASP A 314 15.26 13.10 13.98
C ASP A 314 14.04 14.02 14.06
N ALA A 315 12.88 13.47 14.45
CA ALA A 315 11.68 14.27 14.72
C ALA A 315 11.91 15.26 15.89
N ARG A 316 12.56 14.83 16.97
CA ARG A 316 12.91 15.71 18.11
C ARG A 316 13.91 16.79 17.72
N LYS A 317 14.96 16.46 16.93
CA LYS A 317 15.92 17.43 16.40
C LYS A 317 15.25 18.47 15.51
N LEU A 318 14.34 18.01 14.63
CA LEU A 318 13.59 18.92 13.77
C LEU A 318 12.70 19.87 14.57
N ALA A 319 11.97 19.35 15.58
CA ALA A 319 11.14 20.16 16.46
C ALA A 319 11.99 21.23 17.18
N GLN A 320 13.16 20.85 17.70
CA GLN A 320 14.08 21.80 18.34
C GLN A 320 14.60 22.86 17.35
N LYS A 321 15.01 22.49 16.14
CA LYS A 321 15.44 23.44 15.10
C LYS A 321 14.31 24.39 14.67
N LEU A 322 13.06 23.93 14.64
CA LEU A 322 11.91 24.76 14.36
C LEU A 322 11.66 25.79 15.48
N GLU A 323 11.77 25.38 16.74
CA GLU A 323 11.68 26.29 17.88
C GLU A 323 12.80 27.33 17.88
N GLU A 324 14.02 26.93 17.51
CA GLU A 324 15.19 27.80 17.40
C GLU A 324 15.22 28.66 16.11
N ASN A 325 14.23 28.52 15.21
CA ASN A 325 14.20 29.17 13.88
C ASN A 325 15.43 28.87 13.01
N LYS A 326 16.02 27.68 13.14
CA LYS A 326 17.22 27.24 12.44
C LYS A 326 16.94 26.27 11.29
N PHE A 327 15.70 26.27 10.75
CA PHE A 327 15.33 25.43 9.60
C PHE A 327 16.10 25.85 8.35
N ASP A 328 16.88 24.94 7.75
CA ASP A 328 17.73 25.17 6.59
C ASP A 328 17.37 24.29 5.38
N MET A 329 18.14 24.39 4.27
CA MET A 329 17.93 23.58 3.06
C MET A 329 18.26 22.10 3.25
N ASN A 330 19.11 21.74 4.23
CA ASN A 330 19.35 20.33 4.53
C ASN A 330 18.12 19.72 5.19
N ASP A 331 17.49 20.44 6.11
CA ASP A 331 16.25 19.98 6.74
C ASP A 331 15.12 19.80 5.70
N LEU A 332 15.03 20.73 4.73
CA LEU A 332 14.08 20.57 3.61
C LEU A 332 14.40 19.33 2.77
N LEU A 333 15.67 19.07 2.47
CA LEU A 333 16.11 17.89 1.73
C LEU A 333 15.76 16.60 2.47
N ASP A 334 16.01 16.55 3.78
CA ASP A 334 15.72 15.39 4.61
C ASP A 334 14.20 15.12 4.66
N GLN A 335 13.37 16.18 4.76
CA GLN A 335 11.92 16.06 4.69
C GLN A 335 11.44 15.52 3.33
N LEU A 336 11.98 16.03 2.23
CA LEU A 336 11.64 15.54 0.89
C LEU A 336 11.99 14.05 0.72
N ARG A 337 13.15 13.64 1.21
CA ARG A 337 13.57 12.23 1.20
C ARG A 337 12.70 11.33 2.07
N GLN A 338 12.25 11.82 3.22
CA GLN A 338 11.30 11.10 4.06
C GLN A 338 9.96 10.89 3.34
N ILE A 339 9.42 11.94 2.70
CA ILE A 339 8.19 11.83 1.91
C ILE A 339 8.35 10.82 0.76
N GLN A 340 9.47 10.86 0.04
CA GLN A 340 9.75 9.87 -1.03
C GLN A 340 9.83 8.42 -0.53
N LYS A 341 10.33 8.20 0.69
CA LYS A 341 10.36 6.88 1.32
C LYS A 341 8.96 6.36 1.70
N MET A 342 8.01 7.25 1.97
CA MET A 342 6.62 6.86 2.26
C MET A 342 5.83 6.40 1.02
N GLY A 343 6.36 6.64 -0.19
CA GLY A 343 5.76 6.28 -1.46
C GLY A 343 5.61 7.46 -2.41
N SER A 344 4.86 7.27 -3.53
CA SER A 344 4.57 8.37 -4.45
C SER A 344 3.60 9.37 -3.80
N LEU A 345 3.72 10.66 -4.18
CA LEU A 345 2.77 11.69 -3.73
C LEU A 345 1.32 11.32 -4.03
N LYS A 346 1.08 10.79 -5.23
CA LYS A 346 -0.24 10.35 -5.66
C LYS A 346 -0.80 9.28 -4.71
N SER A 347 0.05 8.35 -4.25
CA SER A 347 -0.32 7.33 -3.27
C SER A 347 -0.66 7.93 -1.90
N ILE A 348 0.17 8.85 -1.41
CA ILE A 348 -0.03 9.50 -0.09
C ILE A 348 -1.32 10.33 -0.09
N ILE A 349 -1.56 11.12 -1.14
CA ILE A 349 -2.76 11.96 -1.27
C ILE A 349 -4.01 11.09 -1.40
N GLY A 350 -3.91 9.95 -2.11
CA GLY A 350 -5.02 9.00 -2.22
C GLY A 350 -5.43 8.34 -0.89
N MET A 351 -4.55 8.31 0.10
CA MET A 351 -4.86 7.80 1.45
C MET A 351 -5.60 8.84 2.32
N LEU A 352 -5.62 10.12 1.93
CA LEU A 352 -6.28 11.17 2.69
C LEU A 352 -7.79 11.23 2.37
N PRO A 353 -8.67 11.17 3.36
CA PRO A 353 -10.12 11.21 3.14
C PRO A 353 -10.56 12.55 2.55
N GLY A 354 -11.36 12.51 1.47
CA GLY A 354 -11.97 13.68 0.84
C GLY A 354 -11.04 14.59 0.03
N VAL A 355 -9.74 14.27 -0.05
CA VAL A 355 -8.74 15.04 -0.84
C VAL A 355 -8.52 14.40 -2.20
N GLY A 356 -8.61 13.08 -2.29
CA GLY A 356 -8.37 12.31 -3.53
C GLY A 356 -9.22 12.81 -4.71
N ASP A 357 -10.50 13.05 -4.50
CA ASP A 357 -11.44 13.53 -5.53
C ASP A 357 -11.11 14.95 -6.06
N LYS A 358 -10.61 15.83 -5.18
CA LYS A 358 -10.32 17.23 -5.54
C LYS A 358 -8.98 17.42 -6.24
N MET A 359 -8.10 16.43 -6.16
CA MET A 359 -6.74 16.50 -6.70
C MET A 359 -6.48 15.48 -7.84
N LYS A 360 -7.52 14.80 -8.33
CA LYS A 360 -7.40 13.85 -9.46
C LYS A 360 -6.86 14.50 -10.74
N ASP A 361 -7.23 15.76 -10.98
CA ASP A 361 -6.82 16.52 -12.16
C ASP A 361 -5.47 17.25 -11.99
N VAL A 362 -4.84 17.09 -10.83
CA VAL A 362 -3.53 17.69 -10.56
C VAL A 362 -2.45 16.69 -10.98
N ASP A 363 -1.75 17.00 -12.05
CA ASP A 363 -0.57 16.26 -12.49
C ASP A 363 0.58 16.47 -11.47
N LEU A 364 0.60 15.59 -10.46
CA LEU A 364 1.65 15.55 -9.45
C LEU A 364 2.83 14.74 -10.02
N ASP A 365 3.69 15.44 -10.74
CA ASP A 365 4.90 14.83 -11.31
C ASP A 365 5.96 14.62 -10.21
N ASP A 366 6.18 13.37 -9.82
CA ASP A 366 7.26 12.98 -8.90
C ASP A 366 8.64 13.47 -9.36
N ARG A 367 8.81 13.78 -10.67
CA ARG A 367 10.03 14.38 -11.21
C ARG A 367 10.34 15.76 -10.63
N GLN A 368 9.32 16.49 -10.12
CA GLN A 368 9.54 17.77 -9.46
C GLN A 368 10.35 17.61 -8.19
N PHE A 369 10.13 16.54 -7.42
CA PHE A 369 10.96 16.25 -6.23
C PHE A 369 12.39 15.95 -6.60
N VAL A 370 12.60 15.14 -7.63
CA VAL A 370 13.95 14.81 -8.14
C VAL A 370 14.68 16.09 -8.56
N ARG A 371 13.98 17.03 -9.22
CA ARG A 371 14.56 18.32 -9.61
C ARG A 371 14.90 19.20 -8.40
N ILE A 372 14.01 19.27 -7.40
CA ILE A 372 14.27 20.02 -6.17
C ILE A 372 15.47 19.41 -5.42
N GLU A 373 15.51 18.09 -5.30
CA GLU A 373 16.65 17.39 -4.70
C GLU A 373 17.95 17.67 -5.45
N ALA A 374 17.95 17.61 -6.80
CA ALA A 374 19.11 17.93 -7.63
C ALA A 374 19.58 19.39 -7.41
N MET A 375 18.65 20.35 -7.31
CA MET A 375 18.97 21.74 -7.01
C MET A 375 19.66 21.89 -5.65
N ILE A 376 19.10 21.27 -4.59
CA ILE A 376 19.65 21.37 -3.23
C ILE A 376 20.98 20.62 -3.13
N THR A 377 21.13 19.46 -3.74
CA THR A 377 22.40 18.71 -3.72
C THR A 377 23.50 19.40 -4.51
N SER A 378 23.17 20.19 -5.53
CA SER A 378 24.12 21.03 -6.28
C SER A 378 24.60 22.28 -5.51
N MET A 379 23.99 22.58 -4.36
CA MET A 379 24.43 23.62 -3.45
C MET A 379 25.61 23.13 -2.57
N THR A 380 26.53 24.02 -2.22
CA THR A 380 27.55 23.74 -1.21
C THR A 380 26.93 23.62 0.19
N LYS A 381 27.65 23.02 1.13
CA LYS A 381 27.20 22.92 2.54
C LYS A 381 26.88 24.29 3.14
N ALA A 382 27.70 25.31 2.85
CA ALA A 382 27.47 26.68 3.33
C ALA A 382 26.21 27.32 2.70
N GLU A 383 25.94 27.08 1.43
CA GLU A 383 24.76 27.57 0.73
C GLU A 383 23.47 26.92 1.23
N ARG A 384 23.52 25.63 1.56
CA ARG A 384 22.39 24.92 2.18
C ARG A 384 22.08 25.42 3.58
N ALA A 385 23.12 25.66 4.39
CA ALA A 385 22.96 26.19 5.74
C ALA A 385 22.47 27.66 5.75
N LYS A 386 22.91 28.47 4.78
CA LYS A 386 22.57 29.89 4.70
C LYS A 386 22.22 30.31 3.26
N PRO A 387 21.00 30.05 2.80
CA PRO A 387 20.60 30.33 1.41
C PRO A 387 20.71 31.79 0.99
N SER A 388 20.74 32.74 1.95
CA SER A 388 20.92 34.19 1.67
C SER A 388 22.25 34.57 1.03
N ILE A 389 23.27 33.66 1.06
CA ILE A 389 24.57 33.91 0.39
C ILE A 389 24.54 33.57 -1.11
N ILE A 390 23.45 33.02 -1.63
CA ILE A 390 23.33 32.58 -3.02
C ILE A 390 23.10 33.79 -3.92
N ASN A 391 24.19 34.27 -4.50
CA ASN A 391 24.21 35.36 -5.46
C ASN A 391 23.94 34.91 -6.92
N PRO A 392 23.79 35.79 -7.91
CA PRO A 392 23.50 35.42 -9.29
C PRO A 392 24.50 34.44 -9.94
N SER A 393 25.81 34.55 -9.61
CA SER A 393 26.83 33.64 -10.12
C SER A 393 26.63 32.22 -9.55
N ARG A 394 26.35 32.09 -8.25
CA ARG A 394 26.07 30.82 -7.58
C ARG A 394 24.79 30.19 -8.10
N LYS A 395 23.71 30.97 -8.37
CA LYS A 395 22.49 30.50 -8.99
C LYS A 395 22.74 29.85 -10.35
N ARG A 396 23.57 30.48 -11.21
CA ARG A 396 23.97 29.91 -12.51
C ARG A 396 24.73 28.60 -12.35
N ARG A 397 25.67 28.52 -11.41
CA ARG A 397 26.42 27.30 -11.14
C ARG A 397 25.50 26.17 -10.62
N ILE A 398 24.59 26.48 -9.69
CA ILE A 398 23.61 25.51 -9.15
C ILE A 398 22.68 25.02 -10.28
N ALA A 399 22.16 25.92 -11.11
CA ALA A 399 21.32 25.60 -12.25
C ALA A 399 22.02 24.67 -13.25
N ALA A 400 23.29 24.97 -13.59
CA ALA A 400 24.11 24.13 -14.46
C ALA A 400 24.35 22.74 -13.86
N GLY A 401 24.68 22.67 -12.55
CA GLY A 401 24.95 21.41 -11.86
C GLY A 401 23.70 20.52 -11.64
N SER A 402 22.52 21.11 -11.57
CA SER A 402 21.25 20.40 -11.38
C SER A 402 20.48 20.14 -12.68
N GLY A 403 20.97 20.62 -13.83
CA GLY A 403 20.24 20.52 -15.10
C GLY A 403 18.93 21.30 -15.13
N THR A 404 18.83 22.37 -14.30
CA THR A 404 17.62 23.21 -14.18
C THR A 404 17.87 24.64 -14.65
N LYS A 405 16.80 25.45 -14.73
CA LYS A 405 16.93 26.87 -15.11
C LYS A 405 17.10 27.76 -13.87
N VAL A 406 17.74 28.93 -14.05
CA VAL A 406 17.93 29.92 -12.96
C VAL A 406 16.58 30.38 -12.38
N GLU A 407 15.52 30.43 -13.18
CA GLU A 407 14.17 30.75 -12.73
C GLU A 407 13.63 29.73 -11.72
N GLU A 408 13.95 28.43 -11.92
CA GLU A 408 13.56 27.36 -10.99
C GLU A 408 14.28 27.51 -9.65
N ILE A 409 15.58 27.86 -9.66
CA ILE A 409 16.34 28.16 -8.45
C ILE A 409 15.72 29.36 -7.72
N ASN A 410 15.37 30.44 -8.44
CA ASN A 410 14.73 31.59 -7.83
C ASN A 410 13.39 31.25 -7.19
N ARG A 411 12.60 30.39 -7.85
CA ARG A 411 11.32 29.90 -7.33
C ARG A 411 11.50 29.10 -6.06
N LEU A 412 12.45 28.15 -6.05
CA LEU A 412 12.78 27.35 -4.87
C LEU A 412 13.20 28.22 -3.68
N LEU A 413 14.12 29.16 -3.89
CA LEU A 413 14.59 30.06 -2.84
C LEU A 413 13.46 30.95 -2.28
N LYS A 414 12.58 31.48 -3.14
CA LYS A 414 11.41 32.26 -2.73
C LYS A 414 10.40 31.44 -1.92
N GLN A 415 10.14 30.20 -2.36
CA GLN A 415 9.24 29.27 -1.64
C GLN A 415 9.82 28.91 -0.28
N PHE A 416 11.11 28.65 -0.20
CA PHE A 416 11.80 28.37 1.06
C PHE A 416 11.73 29.54 2.03
N GLU A 417 11.95 30.78 1.55
CA GLU A 417 11.83 32.00 2.38
C GLU A 417 10.39 32.20 2.90
N GLN A 418 9.39 31.95 2.05
CA GLN A 418 7.98 32.02 2.46
C GLN A 418 7.66 30.97 3.53
N MET A 419 8.16 29.75 3.38
CA MET A 419 7.99 28.69 4.37
C MET A 419 8.65 29.05 5.69
N GLN A 420 9.88 29.57 5.68
CA GLN A 420 10.53 30.06 6.90
C GLN A 420 9.75 31.18 7.60
N LYS A 421 9.15 32.10 6.84
CA LYS A 421 8.31 33.17 7.39
C LYS A 421 7.06 32.62 8.07
N MET A 422 6.38 31.66 7.44
CA MET A 422 5.23 31.01 8.05
C MET A 422 5.60 30.25 9.32
N MET A 423 6.68 29.46 9.30
CA MET A 423 7.17 28.75 10.48
C MET A 423 7.49 29.69 11.65
N LYS A 424 8.10 30.86 11.39
CA LYS A 424 8.35 31.88 12.40
C LYS A 424 7.06 32.42 13.00
N GLN A 425 6.01 32.62 12.21
CA GLN A 425 4.71 33.08 12.71
C GLN A 425 4.02 32.03 13.60
N PHE A 426 4.17 30.75 13.29
CA PHE A 426 3.63 29.66 14.11
C PHE A 426 4.47 29.44 15.39
N GLY A 427 5.79 29.53 15.31
CA GLY A 427 6.70 29.38 16.46
C GLY A 427 6.57 30.47 17.51
N SER A 428 6.40 31.75 17.09
CA SER A 428 6.33 32.91 18.01
C SER A 428 4.97 33.04 18.72
N LYS A 429 3.88 32.47 18.21
CA LYS A 429 2.54 32.47 18.80
C LYS A 429 2.20 31.18 19.61
N GLY A 430 3.14 30.27 19.73
CA GLY A 430 2.94 28.94 20.34
C GLY A 430 2.68 28.91 21.86
N GLY A 431 2.77 30.03 22.56
CA GLY A 431 2.50 30.11 24.00
C GLY A 431 1.03 29.97 24.41
N LYS A 432 0.07 30.46 23.62
CA LYS A 432 -1.37 30.40 23.98
C LYS A 432 -2.23 29.66 22.94
N LEU A 433 -1.93 29.79 21.63
CA LEU A 433 -2.69 29.10 20.58
C LEU A 433 -2.32 27.60 20.46
N GLY A 434 -1.04 27.23 20.64
CA GLY A 434 -0.59 25.85 20.62
C GLY A 434 -1.19 25.01 21.75
N ARG A 435 -1.41 25.58 22.94
CA ARG A 435 -2.11 24.89 24.05
C ARG A 435 -3.62 24.70 23.78
N ARG A 436 -4.27 25.67 23.09
CA ARG A 436 -5.68 25.54 22.70
C ARG A 436 -5.85 24.53 21.55
N ALA A 437 -4.98 24.58 20.54
CA ALA A 437 -4.98 23.61 19.44
C ALA A 437 -4.66 22.17 19.91
N ARG A 438 -3.70 22.01 20.84
CA ARG A 438 -3.39 20.71 21.45
C ARG A 438 -4.53 20.18 22.34
N LYS A 439 -5.25 21.07 23.05
CA LYS A 439 -6.42 20.71 23.85
C LYS A 439 -7.65 20.43 22.97
N GLN A 440 -7.77 21.08 21.81
CA GLN A 440 -8.79 20.76 20.82
C GLN A 440 -8.49 19.45 20.09
N LEU A 441 -7.25 19.19 19.68
CA LEU A 441 -6.84 17.92 19.05
C LEU A 441 -6.92 16.72 20.02
N ALA A 442 -6.63 16.93 21.30
CA ALA A 442 -6.74 15.87 22.32
C ALA A 442 -8.17 15.61 22.79
N GLY A 443 -9.11 16.48 22.46
CA GLY A 443 -10.53 16.37 22.83
C GLY A 443 -11.48 16.19 21.64
N MET A 444 -10.97 16.13 20.42
CA MET A 444 -11.79 15.96 19.22
C MET A 444 -11.93 14.47 18.87
N ASN A 445 -13.16 13.99 18.87
CA ASN A 445 -13.55 12.73 18.22
C ASN A 445 -13.24 12.81 16.72
N LEU A 446 -12.92 11.66 16.09
CA LEU A 446 -12.58 11.51 14.66
C LEU A 446 -13.55 12.28 13.71
N GLU A 447 -14.81 12.43 14.08
CA GLU A 447 -15.84 13.18 13.30
C GLU A 447 -15.58 14.70 13.24
N GLN A 448 -14.96 15.27 14.27
CA GLN A 448 -14.64 16.71 14.29
C GLN A 448 -13.37 17.07 13.52
N LEU A 449 -12.46 16.10 13.34
CA LEU A 449 -11.29 16.25 12.48
C LEU A 449 -11.66 16.34 10.99
N GLN A 450 -12.70 15.65 10.55
CA GLN A 450 -13.20 15.68 9.18
C GLN A 450 -13.77 17.04 8.76
N ASN A 451 -14.30 17.81 9.69
CA ASN A 451 -14.94 19.12 9.41
C ASN A 451 -13.99 20.32 9.60
N SER A 452 -12.75 20.12 10.06
CA SER A 452 -11.85 21.21 10.47
C SER A 452 -10.66 21.44 9.54
N ILE A 453 -10.58 20.80 8.38
CA ILE A 453 -9.47 21.00 7.42
C ILE A 453 -9.88 22.04 6.36
N PRO A 454 -9.59 23.34 6.54
CA PRO A 454 -9.61 24.28 5.44
C PRO A 454 -8.31 24.07 4.67
N GLY A 455 -8.36 23.50 3.46
CA GLY A 455 -7.46 23.69 2.32
C GLY A 455 -5.93 23.76 2.46
N ASN A 456 -5.35 23.50 3.64
CA ASN A 456 -3.91 23.59 3.89
C ASN A 456 -3.42 22.31 4.57
N ILE A 457 -2.79 21.42 3.82
CA ILE A 457 -2.20 20.19 4.33
C ILE A 457 -0.90 20.55 5.08
N PRO A 458 -0.74 20.22 6.38
CA PRO A 458 0.52 20.45 7.08
C PRO A 458 1.64 19.61 6.46
N GLY A 459 2.69 20.28 5.97
CA GLY A 459 3.88 19.62 5.42
C GLY A 459 4.06 19.74 3.90
N VAL A 460 3.07 20.22 3.16
CA VAL A 460 3.24 20.53 1.73
C VAL A 460 3.53 22.01 1.57
N PRO A 461 4.66 22.42 0.96
CA PRO A 461 4.99 23.82 0.74
C PRO A 461 3.89 24.52 -0.10
N PRO A 462 3.41 25.72 0.30
CA PRO A 462 2.48 26.48 -0.51
C PRO A 462 3.19 26.97 -1.77
N GLY A 463 2.85 26.43 -2.88
CA GLY A 463 3.49 26.69 -4.19
C GLY A 463 3.63 25.45 -5.06
N LEU A 464 3.42 24.25 -4.50
CA LEU A 464 3.23 23.02 -5.25
C LEU A 464 1.78 22.82 -5.71
N MET A 465 0.89 23.73 -5.34
CA MET A 465 -0.48 23.72 -5.85
C MET A 465 -0.59 24.57 -7.12
N PRO A 466 -1.24 24.07 -8.19
CA PRO A 466 -1.50 24.87 -9.39
C PRO A 466 -2.40 26.04 -9.06
N LYS A 467 -2.10 27.22 -9.64
CA LYS A 467 -3.05 28.33 -9.69
C LYS A 467 -4.23 27.90 -10.55
N LYS A 468 -5.45 28.23 -10.06
CA LYS A 468 -6.67 28.18 -10.86
C LYS A 468 -6.50 28.90 -12.18
#